data_6a9ac0b27905148de58ce3c788a40fa7
#
_entry.id   6a9ac0b27905148de58ce3c788a40fa7
#
_cell.length_a   1.000
_cell.length_b   1.000
_cell.length_c   1.000
_cell.angle_alpha   90.00
_cell.angle_beta   90.00
_cell.angle_gamma   90.00
#
_symmetry.space_group_name_H-M   'P 1'
#
loop_
_entity.id
_entity.type
_entity.pdbx_description
1 polymer ?
#
loop_
_entity_poly.entity_id
_entity_poly.type
_entity_poly.pdbx_seq_one_letter_code
_entity_poly.pdbx_strand_id
1 'polypeptide(L)'
;MSLVELENVVKRYGSNTVLDGVSLKVAAGEIIAVIGRSGSGKSTMLRCINGLEPIQGGRIGFDGTVVNDPATDLRKLRQRVGIVFQSFNLFPHLSVERNITLAPSVVKGMAPGPARELAAQVLARVGLGDKIDAYPDQLSGGQQ
;
A
#
# COMPACT_ATOMS: atom_id res chain seq x y z
N MET A 1 -8.96 20.73 -1.12
CA MET A 1 -8.82 19.91 0.12
C MET A 1 -7.68 18.93 -0.09
N SER A 2 -6.79 18.76 0.89
CA SER A 2 -5.74 17.74 0.81
C SER A 2 -6.32 16.36 1.01
N LEU A 3 -5.89 15.40 0.18
CA LEU A 3 -6.25 13.98 0.31
C LEU A 3 -5.38 13.31 1.38
N VAL A 4 -4.09 13.63 1.39
CA VAL A 4 -3.13 13.17 2.42
C VAL A 4 -2.49 14.39 3.07
N GLU A 5 -2.38 14.37 4.39
CA GLU A 5 -1.75 15.43 5.15
C GLU A 5 -0.87 14.87 6.25
N LEU A 6 0.39 15.24 6.24
CA LEU A 6 1.36 15.00 7.31
C LEU A 6 1.64 16.32 8.01
N GLU A 7 1.55 16.34 9.34
CA GLU A 7 1.81 17.51 10.17
C GLU A 7 2.84 17.16 11.23
N ASN A 8 4.05 17.69 11.07
CA ASN A 8 5.17 17.52 12.02
C ASN A 8 5.40 16.06 12.43
N VAL A 9 5.36 15.14 11.47
CA VAL A 9 5.42 13.69 11.71
C VAL A 9 6.81 13.31 12.21
N VAL A 10 6.86 12.63 13.35
CA VAL A 10 8.07 12.07 13.95
C VAL A 10 7.97 10.55 14.02
N LYS A 11 8.96 9.87 13.43
CA LYS A 11 9.11 8.42 13.51
C LYS A 11 10.47 8.03 14.06
N ARG A 12 10.47 7.19 15.10
CA ARG A 12 11.68 6.67 15.73
C ARG A 12 11.68 5.16 15.81
N TYR A 13 12.86 4.57 15.70
CA TYR A 13 13.14 3.17 16.01
C TYR A 13 14.19 3.13 17.12
N GLY A 14 13.76 2.90 18.35
CA GLY A 14 14.61 3.06 19.53
C GLY A 14 15.11 4.52 19.63
N SER A 15 16.42 4.72 19.70
CA SER A 15 17.05 6.04 19.73
C SER A 15 17.21 6.69 18.34
N ASN A 16 17.00 5.96 17.26
CA ASN A 16 17.19 6.46 15.90
C ASN A 16 15.94 7.18 15.40
N THR A 17 16.03 8.49 15.14
CA THR A 17 14.95 9.26 14.51
C THR A 17 15.08 9.16 12.99
N VAL A 18 14.05 8.62 12.35
CA VAL A 18 14.00 8.39 10.89
C VAL A 18 13.17 9.46 10.17
N LEU A 19 12.09 9.92 10.79
CA LEU A 19 11.34 11.10 10.35
C LEU A 19 11.37 12.10 11.49
N ASP A 20 11.77 13.34 11.19
CA ASP A 20 11.91 14.41 12.17
C ASP A 20 11.13 15.65 11.73
N GLY A 21 9.90 15.77 12.24
CA GLY A 21 9.02 16.90 11.95
C GLY A 21 8.57 17.01 10.49
N VAL A 22 8.38 15.88 9.78
CA VAL A 22 8.01 15.89 8.36
C VAL A 22 6.60 16.39 8.16
N SER A 23 6.42 17.38 7.30
CA SER A 23 5.12 17.91 6.90
C SER A 23 4.97 17.86 5.38
N LEU A 24 3.80 17.42 4.91
CA LEU A 24 3.51 17.25 3.49
C LEU A 24 1.98 17.34 3.29
N LYS A 25 1.54 17.97 2.22
CA LYS A 25 0.13 17.95 1.79
C LYS A 25 0.08 17.45 0.35
N VAL A 26 -0.85 16.55 0.09
CA VAL A 26 -1.09 15.97 -1.23
C VAL A 26 -2.56 16.14 -1.59
N ALA A 27 -2.83 16.79 -2.71
CA ALA A 27 -4.18 16.97 -3.21
C ALA A 27 -4.67 15.71 -3.96
N ALA A 28 -5.98 15.60 -4.16
CA ALA A 28 -6.54 14.54 -4.99
C ALA A 28 -6.05 14.69 -6.45
N GLY A 29 -5.62 13.58 -7.05
CA GLY A 29 -5.06 13.56 -8.41
C GLY A 29 -3.61 14.02 -8.52
N GLU A 30 -2.98 14.44 -7.42
CA GLU A 30 -1.59 14.87 -7.42
C GLU A 30 -0.63 13.66 -7.38
N ILE A 31 0.49 13.76 -8.09
CA ILE A 31 1.58 12.79 -8.07
C ILE A 31 2.78 13.42 -7.39
N ILE A 32 3.25 12.81 -6.31
CA ILE A 32 4.42 13.27 -5.55
C ILE A 32 5.56 12.28 -5.71
N ALA A 33 6.72 12.78 -6.16
CA ALA A 33 7.96 12.02 -6.17
C ALA A 33 8.81 12.36 -4.93
N VAL A 34 9.08 11.35 -4.10
CA VAL A 34 9.94 11.49 -2.92
C VAL A 34 11.35 10.99 -3.25
N ILE A 35 12.30 11.91 -3.32
CA ILE A 35 13.69 11.63 -3.70
C ILE A 35 14.60 11.74 -2.46
N GLY A 36 15.61 10.90 -2.38
CA GLY A 36 16.57 10.94 -1.29
C GLY A 36 17.45 9.68 -1.27
N ARG A 37 18.54 9.74 -0.48
CA ARG A 37 19.49 8.63 -0.31
C ARG A 37 18.80 7.38 0.26
N SER A 38 19.42 6.20 0.04
CA SER A 38 18.98 4.98 0.73
C SER A 38 19.01 5.20 2.25
N GLY A 39 18.01 4.69 2.97
CA GLY A 39 17.89 4.87 4.42
C GLY A 39 17.34 6.22 4.88
N SER A 40 17.00 7.17 3.99
CA SER A 40 16.47 8.50 4.38
C SER A 40 14.99 8.52 4.85
N GLY A 41 14.38 7.37 5.08
CA GLY A 41 13.02 7.28 5.64
C GLY A 41 11.87 7.29 4.63
N LYS A 42 12.12 7.32 3.31
CA LYS A 42 11.06 7.37 2.28
C LYS A 42 10.03 6.24 2.41
N SER A 43 10.49 5.01 2.48
CA SER A 43 9.61 3.84 2.64
C SER A 43 8.93 3.82 4.02
N THR A 44 9.60 4.32 5.05
CA THR A 44 9.03 4.47 6.39
C THR A 44 7.88 5.47 6.36
N MET A 45 8.05 6.61 5.70
CA MET A 45 6.99 7.61 5.55
C MET A 45 5.75 7.03 4.87
N LEU A 46 5.92 6.28 3.75
CA LEU A 46 4.80 5.62 3.06
C LEU A 46 4.09 4.60 3.97
N ARG A 47 4.84 3.84 4.78
CA ARG A 47 4.27 2.90 5.75
C ARG A 47 3.54 3.60 6.89
N CYS A 48 3.96 4.79 7.28
CA CYS A 48 3.23 5.59 8.27
C CYS A 48 1.91 6.11 7.70
N ILE A 49 1.86 6.52 6.42
CA ILE A 49 0.64 7.04 5.77
C ILE A 49 -0.48 6.00 5.74
N ASN A 50 -0.18 4.72 5.53
CA ASN A 50 -1.20 3.66 5.54
C ASN A 50 -1.35 2.96 6.90
N GLY A 51 -0.72 3.50 7.94
CA GLY A 51 -0.81 2.98 9.31
C GLY A 51 -0.11 1.63 9.53
N LEU A 52 0.79 1.18 8.63
CA LEU A 52 1.62 0.00 8.87
C LEU A 52 2.70 0.24 9.91
N GLU A 53 3.15 1.50 10.04
CA GLU A 53 4.12 1.92 11.04
C GLU A 53 3.50 3.02 11.91
N PRO A 54 3.47 2.86 13.24
CA PRO A 54 3.02 3.91 14.14
C PRO A 54 4.04 5.05 14.19
N ILE A 55 3.56 6.27 14.38
CA ILE A 55 4.38 7.47 14.58
C ILE A 55 4.49 7.80 16.07
N GLN A 56 5.53 8.55 16.47
CA GLN A 56 5.74 8.97 17.86
C GLN A 56 5.39 10.45 18.09
N GLY A 57 5.12 11.20 17.01
CA GLY A 57 4.71 12.60 17.11
C GLY A 57 4.09 13.08 15.81
N GLY A 58 3.33 14.17 15.90
CA GLY A 58 2.63 14.73 14.76
C GLY A 58 1.30 14.05 14.45
N ARG A 59 0.79 14.33 13.26
CA ARG A 59 -0.51 13.84 12.80
C ARG A 59 -0.44 13.42 11.35
N ILE A 60 -1.12 12.34 11.00
CA ILE A 60 -1.34 11.92 9.61
C ILE A 60 -2.83 11.89 9.33
N GLY A 61 -3.26 12.62 8.32
CA GLY A 61 -4.63 12.64 7.82
C GLY A 61 -4.74 12.00 6.44
N PHE A 62 -5.80 11.23 6.22
CA PHE A 62 -6.20 10.71 4.92
C PHE A 62 -7.70 10.93 4.73
N ASP A 63 -8.07 11.75 3.76
CA ASP A 63 -9.46 12.06 3.39
C ASP A 63 -10.36 12.33 4.61
N GLY A 64 -9.92 13.27 5.47
CA GLY A 64 -10.60 13.65 6.70
C GLY A 64 -10.44 12.69 7.88
N THR A 65 -9.87 11.49 7.67
CA THR A 65 -9.64 10.49 8.73
C THR A 65 -8.23 10.68 9.31
N VAL A 66 -8.08 10.71 10.64
CA VAL A 66 -6.78 10.74 11.31
C VAL A 66 -6.22 9.32 11.41
N VAL A 67 -5.14 9.04 10.69
CA VAL A 67 -4.57 7.69 10.57
C VAL A 67 -4.03 7.17 11.91
N ASN A 68 -3.37 8.05 12.67
CA ASN A 68 -2.75 7.72 13.96
C ASN A 68 -3.67 7.92 15.17
N ASP A 69 -4.96 8.10 14.98
CA ASP A 69 -5.94 8.09 16.06
C ASP A 69 -6.19 6.63 16.51
N PRO A 70 -6.11 6.32 17.82
CA PRO A 70 -6.41 4.98 18.34
C PRO A 70 -7.83 4.47 18.01
N ALA A 71 -8.79 5.36 17.78
CA ALA A 71 -10.14 5.01 17.38
C ALA A 71 -10.27 4.69 15.88
N THR A 72 -9.26 4.94 15.07
CA THR A 72 -9.31 4.71 13.63
C THR A 72 -9.25 3.22 13.28
N ASP A 73 -10.25 2.75 12.54
CA ASP A 73 -10.26 1.41 11.98
C ASP A 73 -9.28 1.33 10.79
N LEU A 74 -8.04 0.91 11.08
CA LEU A 74 -7.00 0.76 10.07
C LEU A 74 -7.32 -0.28 8.99
N ARG A 75 -8.22 -1.25 9.24
CA ARG A 75 -8.63 -2.22 8.22
C ARG A 75 -9.46 -1.52 7.14
N LYS A 76 -10.39 -0.65 7.54
CA LYS A 76 -11.18 0.17 6.60
C LYS A 76 -10.31 1.18 5.88
N LEU A 77 -9.38 1.82 6.56
CA LEU A 77 -8.43 2.75 5.95
C LEU A 77 -7.63 2.05 4.83
N ARG A 78 -7.05 0.88 5.10
CA ARG A 78 -6.21 0.13 4.14
C ARG A 78 -6.98 -0.41 2.93
N GLN A 79 -8.30 -0.46 2.97
CA GLN A 79 -9.11 -0.75 1.77
C GLN A 79 -9.15 0.43 0.79
N ARG A 80 -8.78 1.64 1.25
CA ARG A 80 -8.79 2.88 0.47
C ARG A 80 -7.37 3.35 0.11
N VAL A 81 -6.35 2.93 0.87
CA VAL A 81 -4.95 3.29 0.68
C VAL A 81 -4.15 2.06 0.30
N GLY A 82 -3.86 1.90 -0.99
CA GLY A 82 -2.98 0.84 -1.48
C GLY A 82 -1.51 1.17 -1.25
N ILE A 83 -0.68 0.13 -1.15
CA ILE A 83 0.77 0.24 -1.15
C ILE A 83 1.36 -0.80 -2.09
N VAL A 84 2.33 -0.38 -2.90
CA VAL A 84 3.18 -1.26 -3.70
C VAL A 84 4.54 -1.34 -3.02
N PHE A 85 4.94 -2.53 -2.61
CA PHE A 85 6.21 -2.75 -1.94
C PHE A 85 7.36 -2.87 -2.94
N GLN A 86 8.58 -2.57 -2.51
CA GLN A 86 9.79 -2.73 -3.31
C GLN A 86 10.09 -4.21 -3.63
N SER A 87 9.79 -5.10 -2.68
CA SER A 87 9.74 -6.54 -2.91
C SER A 87 8.35 -6.91 -3.40
N PHE A 88 8.23 -7.84 -4.31
CA PHE A 88 6.95 -8.21 -4.94
C PHE A 88 5.91 -8.70 -3.92
N ASN A 89 6.36 -9.33 -2.82
CA ASN A 89 5.52 -9.84 -1.73
C ASN A 89 4.39 -10.77 -2.19
N LEU A 90 4.64 -11.47 -3.30
CA LEU A 90 3.71 -12.48 -3.79
C LEU A 90 3.81 -13.74 -2.93
N PHE A 91 2.68 -14.41 -2.77
CA PHE A 91 2.62 -15.73 -2.14
C PHE A 91 3.09 -16.79 -3.16
N PRO A 92 4.28 -17.40 -2.99
CA PRO A 92 4.86 -18.26 -4.02
C PRO A 92 4.09 -19.57 -4.23
N HIS A 93 3.32 -19.99 -3.23
CA HIS A 93 2.46 -21.18 -3.27
C HIS A 93 1.08 -20.94 -3.85
N LEU A 94 0.75 -19.70 -4.22
CA LEU A 94 -0.51 -19.32 -4.85
C LEU A 94 -0.28 -18.95 -6.33
N SER A 95 -1.23 -19.31 -7.21
CA SER A 95 -1.22 -18.82 -8.59
C SER A 95 -1.37 -17.30 -8.66
N VAL A 96 -1.10 -16.72 -9.82
CA VAL A 96 -1.33 -15.28 -10.09
C VAL A 96 -2.77 -14.89 -9.81
N GLU A 97 -3.74 -15.69 -10.29
CA GLU A 97 -5.16 -15.48 -9.95
C GLU A 97 -5.38 -15.40 -8.45
N ARG A 98 -4.85 -16.37 -7.69
CA ARG A 98 -5.03 -16.44 -6.25
C ARG A 98 -4.34 -15.29 -5.50
N ASN A 99 -3.18 -14.87 -5.96
CA ASN A 99 -2.50 -13.68 -5.41
C ASN A 99 -3.37 -12.41 -5.57
N ILE A 100 -4.03 -12.26 -6.73
CA ILE A 100 -4.91 -11.10 -7.00
C ILE A 100 -6.22 -11.22 -6.22
N THR A 101 -6.82 -12.42 -6.17
CA THR A 101 -8.18 -12.60 -5.64
C THR A 101 -8.22 -12.81 -4.12
N LEU A 102 -7.10 -13.07 -3.46
CA LEU A 102 -7.04 -13.35 -2.02
C LEU A 102 -7.69 -12.23 -1.20
N ALA A 103 -7.26 -10.99 -1.40
CA ALA A 103 -7.79 -9.85 -0.65
C ALA A 103 -9.27 -9.57 -0.96
N PRO A 104 -9.73 -9.49 -2.22
CA PRO A 104 -11.16 -9.37 -2.53
C PRO A 104 -12.02 -10.47 -1.93
N SER A 105 -11.55 -11.72 -1.94
CA SER A 105 -12.30 -12.84 -1.38
C SER A 105 -12.37 -12.80 0.15
N VAL A 106 -11.23 -12.56 0.82
CA VAL A 106 -11.15 -12.60 2.28
C VAL A 106 -11.78 -11.34 2.91
N VAL A 107 -11.50 -10.16 2.34
CA VAL A 107 -11.89 -8.88 2.94
C VAL A 107 -13.29 -8.45 2.54
N LYS A 108 -13.68 -8.70 1.27
CA LYS A 108 -14.98 -8.28 0.72
C LYS A 108 -15.97 -9.43 0.54
N GLY A 109 -15.58 -10.68 0.85
CA GLY A 109 -16.43 -11.85 0.67
C GLY A 109 -16.78 -12.13 -0.81
N MET A 110 -15.91 -11.71 -1.75
CA MET A 110 -16.18 -11.88 -3.18
C MET A 110 -16.22 -13.36 -3.55
N ALA A 111 -17.27 -13.78 -4.26
CA ALA A 111 -17.41 -15.15 -4.72
C ALA A 111 -16.34 -15.51 -5.79
N PRO A 112 -15.97 -16.81 -5.94
CA PRO A 112 -14.88 -17.24 -6.81
C PRO A 112 -15.02 -16.80 -8.28
N GLY A 113 -16.22 -16.89 -8.87
CA GLY A 113 -16.46 -16.47 -10.26
C GLY A 113 -16.16 -15.00 -10.51
N PRO A 114 -16.83 -14.07 -9.83
CA PRO A 114 -16.53 -12.64 -9.91
C PRO A 114 -15.08 -12.28 -9.57
N ALA A 115 -14.46 -13.00 -8.62
CA ALA A 115 -13.06 -12.78 -8.28
C ALA A 115 -12.11 -13.13 -9.44
N ARG A 116 -12.35 -14.27 -10.11
CA ARG A 116 -11.57 -14.69 -11.29
C ARG A 116 -11.77 -13.72 -12.46
N GLU A 117 -12.98 -13.23 -12.69
CA GLU A 117 -13.26 -12.21 -13.70
C GLU A 117 -12.50 -10.92 -13.42
N LEU A 118 -12.50 -10.46 -12.16
CA LEU A 118 -11.70 -9.31 -11.74
C LEU A 118 -10.22 -9.53 -12.01
N ALA A 119 -9.67 -10.70 -11.67
CA ALA A 119 -8.27 -11.03 -11.92
C ALA A 119 -7.94 -10.99 -13.43
N ALA A 120 -8.80 -11.57 -14.27
CA ALA A 120 -8.63 -11.55 -15.72
C ALA A 120 -8.63 -10.13 -16.28
N GLN A 121 -9.55 -9.27 -15.82
CA GLN A 121 -9.61 -7.87 -16.25
C GLN A 121 -8.38 -7.08 -15.84
N VAL A 122 -7.89 -7.26 -14.60
CA VAL A 122 -6.69 -6.57 -14.10
C VAL A 122 -5.45 -7.01 -14.88
N LEU A 123 -5.29 -8.32 -15.12
CA LEU A 123 -4.17 -8.86 -15.89
C LEU A 123 -4.19 -8.41 -17.35
N ALA A 124 -5.36 -8.35 -17.99
CA ALA A 124 -5.49 -7.85 -19.35
C ALA A 124 -5.02 -6.38 -19.47
N ARG A 125 -5.29 -5.54 -18.47
CA ARG A 125 -4.86 -4.13 -18.46
C ARG A 125 -3.34 -3.94 -18.46
N VAL A 126 -2.59 -4.92 -17.92
CA VAL A 126 -1.13 -4.91 -17.87
C VAL A 126 -0.49 -5.87 -18.86
N GLY A 127 -1.27 -6.46 -19.80
CA GLY A 127 -0.79 -7.35 -20.85
C GLY A 127 -0.36 -8.75 -20.34
N LEU A 128 -0.87 -9.20 -19.20
CA LEU A 128 -0.53 -10.49 -18.58
C LEU A 128 -1.72 -11.46 -18.53
N GLY A 129 -2.70 -11.31 -19.39
CA GLY A 129 -3.90 -12.16 -19.40
C GLY A 129 -3.62 -13.65 -19.54
N ASP A 130 -2.55 -14.03 -20.25
CA ASP A 130 -2.08 -15.41 -20.43
C ASP A 130 -1.42 -16.01 -19.17
N LYS A 131 -1.13 -15.20 -18.14
CA LYS A 131 -0.43 -15.59 -16.92
C LYS A 131 -1.36 -15.88 -15.74
N ILE A 132 -2.66 -15.88 -15.93
CA ILE A 132 -3.65 -16.00 -14.84
C ILE A 132 -3.47 -17.27 -13.99
N ASP A 133 -3.13 -18.38 -14.62
CA ASP A 133 -2.93 -19.68 -13.95
C ASP A 133 -1.45 -19.97 -13.62
N ALA A 134 -0.52 -19.05 -13.97
CA ALA A 134 0.91 -19.19 -13.67
C ALA A 134 1.20 -19.00 -12.17
N TYR A 135 2.39 -19.41 -11.75
CA TYR A 135 2.92 -19.16 -10.39
C TYR A 135 4.00 -18.07 -10.43
N PRO A 136 4.28 -17.40 -9.29
CA PRO A 136 5.27 -16.33 -9.23
C PRO A 136 6.66 -16.70 -9.78
N ASP A 137 7.13 -17.92 -9.59
CA ASP A 137 8.42 -18.41 -10.09
C ASP A 137 8.48 -18.57 -11.62
N GLN A 138 7.33 -18.60 -12.27
CA GLN A 138 7.17 -18.65 -13.73
C GLN A 138 7.10 -17.25 -14.37
N LEU A 139 7.21 -16.19 -13.58
CA LEU A 139 7.14 -14.80 -14.02
C LEU A 139 8.53 -14.17 -13.99
N SER A 140 8.82 -13.32 -14.97
CA SER A 140 10.00 -12.45 -14.88
C SER A 140 9.83 -11.38 -13.80
N GLY A 141 10.93 -10.78 -13.32
CA GLY A 141 10.88 -9.73 -12.32
C GLY A 141 10.05 -8.51 -12.73
N GLY A 142 9.93 -8.23 -14.02
CA GLY A 142 9.05 -7.16 -14.52
C GLY A 142 7.57 -7.56 -14.65
N GLN A 143 7.26 -8.87 -14.54
CA GLN A 143 5.89 -9.40 -14.56
C GLN A 143 5.34 -9.64 -13.15
N GLN A 144 6.21 -9.73 -12.14
CA GLN A 144 5.84 -9.84 -10.74
C GLN A 144 5.49 -8.49 -10.14
#